data_44a93012cc074c49b4d811d3524bf31c
#
_entry.id   44a93012cc074c49b4d811d3524bf31c
#
_cell.length_a   1.000
_cell.length_b   1.000
_cell.length_c   1.000
_cell.angle_alpha   90.00
_cell.angle_beta   90.00
_cell.angle_gamma   90.00
#
_symmetry.space_group_name_H-M   'P 1'
#
loop_
_entity.id
_entity.type
_entity.pdbx_description
1 polymer ?
#
loop_
_entity_poly.entity_id
_entity_poly.type
_entity_poly.pdbx_seq_one_letter_code
_entity_poly.pdbx_strand_id
1 'polypeptide(L)'
;MKPLDIQVKAENRIVSDWLLYYPERLKEYQEAQEDVALYPGQALSDDIRVNGISDPTMRIVALREKAGKWDARWFEVIAEVERRIPEKQRIFLQIRREARNNHSNYRGRPGWIAYVQCKYPLVMAERTGRDVMNYYMNDRQTFFDWWNRLVEYTSRLAIRKGLL
;
A
#
# COMPACT_ATOMS: atom_id res chain seq x y z
N MET A 1 22.13 -20.32 -1.59
CA MET A 1 21.64 -18.93 -1.76
C MET A 1 22.63 -18.00 -1.06
N LYS A 2 23.11 -16.99 -1.76
CA LYS A 2 24.06 -16.06 -1.17
C LYS A 2 23.34 -15.16 -0.14
N PRO A 3 24.01 -14.72 0.96
CA PRO A 3 23.38 -13.86 1.98
C PRO A 3 22.73 -12.59 1.39
N LEU A 4 23.35 -12.00 0.37
CA LEU A 4 22.83 -10.84 -0.34
C LEU A 4 21.47 -11.11 -1.00
N ASP A 5 21.24 -12.30 -1.55
CA ASP A 5 19.98 -12.65 -2.20
C ASP A 5 18.82 -12.76 -1.18
N ILE A 6 19.14 -13.14 0.06
CA ILE A 6 18.16 -13.24 1.14
C ILE A 6 17.74 -11.84 1.58
N GLN A 7 18.70 -10.94 1.74
CA GLN A 7 18.43 -9.55 2.12
C GLN A 7 17.58 -8.83 1.06
N VAL A 8 17.97 -8.92 -0.21
CA VAL A 8 17.20 -8.29 -1.32
C VAL A 8 15.77 -8.84 -1.39
N LYS A 9 15.58 -10.14 -1.15
CA LYS A 9 14.21 -10.71 -1.11
C LYS A 9 13.40 -10.19 0.06
N ALA A 10 14.01 -10.03 1.23
CA ALA A 10 13.34 -9.47 2.41
C ALA A 10 12.95 -8.01 2.19
N GLU A 11 13.84 -7.20 1.65
CA GLU A 11 13.61 -5.80 1.29
C GLU A 11 12.47 -5.68 0.25
N ASN A 12 12.52 -6.48 -0.81
CA ASN A 12 11.46 -6.50 -1.83
C ASN A 12 10.09 -6.90 -1.27
N ARG A 13 10.06 -7.79 -0.28
CA ARG A 13 8.81 -8.15 0.41
C ARG A 13 8.25 -6.97 1.19
N ILE A 14 9.09 -6.25 1.95
CA ILE A 14 8.68 -5.04 2.68
C ILE A 14 8.11 -4.01 1.72
N VAL A 15 8.82 -3.74 0.63
CA VAL A 15 8.40 -2.78 -0.39
C VAL A 15 7.08 -3.20 -1.04
N SER A 16 6.94 -4.48 -1.39
CA SER A 16 5.70 -5.02 -1.97
C SER A 16 4.52 -4.86 -1.02
N ASP A 17 4.71 -5.12 0.26
CA ASP A 17 3.68 -4.94 1.28
C ASP A 17 3.29 -3.46 1.42
N TRP A 18 4.26 -2.53 1.36
CA TRP A 18 3.97 -1.11 1.36
C TRP A 18 3.20 -0.65 0.13
N LEU A 19 3.58 -1.09 -1.06
CA LEU A 19 2.86 -0.76 -2.30
C LEU A 19 1.42 -1.28 -2.28
N LEU A 20 1.21 -2.50 -1.78
CA LEU A 20 -0.11 -3.15 -1.78
C LEU A 20 -1.04 -2.60 -0.70
N TYR A 21 -0.53 -2.35 0.51
CA TYR A 21 -1.34 -1.97 1.67
C TYR A 21 -1.31 -0.47 1.98
N TYR A 22 -0.71 0.32 1.11
CA TYR A 22 -0.58 1.76 1.31
C TYR A 22 -1.91 2.49 1.58
N PRO A 23 -2.99 2.26 0.81
CA PRO A 23 -4.24 3.00 1.06
C PRO A 23 -4.82 2.74 2.44
N GLU A 24 -4.81 1.49 2.90
CA GLU A 24 -5.33 1.10 4.21
C GLU A 24 -4.45 1.64 5.34
N ARG A 25 -3.13 1.51 5.18
CA ARG A 25 -2.16 2.04 6.16
C ARG A 25 -2.24 3.56 6.27
N LEU A 26 -2.40 4.25 5.14
CA LEU A 26 -2.55 5.71 5.13
C LEU A 26 -3.82 6.14 5.86
N LYS A 27 -4.92 5.45 5.64
CA LYS A 27 -6.18 5.69 6.33
C LYS A 27 -6.04 5.48 7.84
N GLU A 28 -5.48 4.33 8.26
CA GLU A 28 -5.22 4.06 9.68
C GLU A 28 -4.32 5.13 10.31
N TYR A 29 -3.29 5.56 9.59
CA TYR A 29 -2.36 6.59 10.06
C TYR A 29 -3.06 7.93 10.24
N GLN A 30 -3.86 8.35 9.27
CA GLN A 30 -4.61 9.61 9.33
C GLN A 30 -5.64 9.60 10.47
N GLU A 31 -6.41 8.53 10.61
CA GLU A 31 -7.37 8.36 11.71
C GLU A 31 -6.66 8.41 13.07
N ALA A 32 -5.51 7.75 13.21
CA ALA A 32 -4.73 7.78 14.45
C ALA A 32 -4.17 9.17 14.76
N GLN A 33 -3.77 9.94 13.76
CA GLN A 33 -3.30 11.32 13.94
C GLN A 33 -4.46 12.23 14.36
N GLU A 34 -5.64 12.07 13.76
CA GLU A 34 -6.84 12.81 14.14
C GLU A 34 -7.26 12.49 15.58
N ASP A 35 -7.24 11.21 15.97
CA ASP A 35 -7.54 10.78 17.33
C ASP A 35 -6.57 11.41 18.35
N VAL A 36 -5.27 11.46 18.04
CA VAL A 36 -4.27 12.11 18.92
C VAL A 36 -4.50 13.62 19.00
N ALA A 37 -4.89 14.26 17.90
CA ALA A 37 -5.16 15.70 17.85
C ALA A 37 -6.41 16.08 18.63
N LEU A 38 -7.43 15.23 18.66
CA LEU A 38 -8.66 15.42 19.42
C LEU A 38 -8.47 15.28 20.96
N TYR A 39 -7.41 14.60 21.39
CA TYR A 39 -7.07 14.40 22.80
C TYR A 39 -5.68 14.99 23.14
N PRO A 40 -5.48 16.31 22.99
CA PRO A 40 -4.28 16.94 23.52
C PRO A 40 -4.29 16.77 25.05
N GLY A 41 -3.20 16.28 25.63
CA GLY A 41 -3.07 15.77 27.01
C GLY A 41 -3.41 16.70 28.18
N GLN A 42 -4.28 17.68 27.99
CA GLN A 42 -4.74 18.63 29.03
C GLN A 42 -6.25 18.77 29.16
N ALA A 43 -7.07 18.12 28.35
CA ALA A 43 -8.51 18.37 28.30
C ALA A 43 -9.38 17.11 28.45
N LEU A 44 -9.07 16.25 29.41
CA LEU A 44 -10.00 15.23 29.86
C LEU A 44 -10.43 15.58 31.28
N SER A 45 -11.28 16.63 31.39
CA SER A 45 -12.11 16.79 32.55
C SER A 45 -13.21 15.71 32.57
N ASP A 46 -13.28 15.06 33.63
CA ASP A 46 -14.23 14.24 34.40
C ASP A 46 -15.46 13.57 33.75
N ASP A 47 -15.84 13.74 32.52
CA ASP A 47 -17.17 13.35 32.04
C ASP A 47 -17.29 12.15 31.09
N ILE A 48 -16.24 11.41 30.79
CA ILE A 48 -16.37 10.19 29.98
C ILE A 48 -15.92 8.96 30.77
N ARG A 49 -16.77 8.51 31.69
CA ARG A 49 -16.75 7.15 32.20
C ARG A 49 -17.40 6.22 31.19
N VAL A 50 -16.61 5.69 30.24
CA VAL A 50 -17.04 4.62 29.36
C VAL A 50 -16.21 3.37 29.66
N ASN A 51 -16.88 2.42 30.29
CA ASN A 51 -16.57 1.00 30.37
C ASN A 51 -15.10 0.54 30.23
N GLY A 52 -14.41 0.31 31.31
CA GLY A 52 -13.40 -0.73 31.44
C GLY A 52 -11.94 -0.30 31.40
N ILE A 53 -11.57 0.88 30.91
CA ILE A 53 -10.20 1.41 31.02
C ILE A 53 -10.30 2.77 31.72
N SER A 54 -10.03 2.77 32.98
CA SER A 54 -10.26 3.92 33.86
C SER A 54 -9.12 4.93 33.93
N ASP A 55 -8.04 4.76 33.14
CA ASP A 55 -6.91 5.66 33.19
C ASP A 55 -6.78 6.45 31.86
N PRO A 56 -7.05 7.78 31.92
CA PRO A 56 -6.88 8.68 30.77
C PRO A 56 -5.46 8.64 30.17
N THR A 57 -4.46 8.44 31.01
CA THR A 57 -3.05 8.37 30.62
C THR A 57 -2.79 7.15 29.75
N MET A 58 -3.33 5.99 30.12
CA MET A 58 -3.18 4.76 29.33
C MET A 58 -3.86 4.88 27.96
N ARG A 59 -4.97 5.58 27.87
CA ARG A 59 -5.66 5.83 26.59
C ARG A 59 -4.82 6.71 25.67
N ILE A 60 -4.21 7.77 26.17
CA ILE A 60 -3.31 8.65 25.40
C ILE A 60 -2.08 7.88 24.93
N VAL A 61 -1.49 7.03 25.79
CA VAL A 61 -0.35 6.18 25.42
C VAL A 61 -0.75 5.24 24.29
N ALA A 62 -1.87 4.54 24.40
CA ALA A 62 -2.37 3.64 23.37
C ALA A 62 -2.63 4.35 22.02
N LEU A 63 -3.18 5.57 22.03
CA LEU A 63 -3.38 6.38 20.83
C LEU A 63 -2.06 6.81 20.18
N ARG A 64 -1.07 7.19 21.00
CA ARG A 64 0.27 7.55 20.49
C ARG A 64 1.00 6.34 19.92
N GLU A 65 0.90 5.18 20.55
CA GLU A 65 1.44 3.92 20.02
C GLU A 65 0.80 3.57 18.67
N LYS A 66 -0.52 3.70 18.55
CA LYS A 66 -1.24 3.48 17.29
C LYS A 66 -0.79 4.46 16.21
N ALA A 67 -0.62 5.74 16.54
CA ALA A 67 -0.12 6.75 15.60
C ALA A 67 1.34 6.53 15.21
N GLY A 68 2.17 5.97 16.09
CA GLY A 68 3.57 5.63 15.85
C GLY A 68 3.81 4.27 15.22
N LYS A 69 2.75 3.49 14.94
CA LYS A 69 2.84 2.14 14.35
C LYS A 69 3.60 2.11 13.02
N TRP A 70 3.51 3.17 12.24
CA TRP A 70 4.11 3.27 10.91
C TRP A 70 5.15 4.38 10.86
N ASP A 71 6.29 4.13 10.22
CA ASP A 71 7.24 5.18 9.88
C ASP A 71 6.66 6.09 8.79
N ALA A 72 6.43 7.35 9.14
CA ALA A 72 5.80 8.35 8.26
C ALA A 72 6.53 8.54 6.92
N ARG A 73 7.83 8.29 6.87
CA ARG A 73 8.64 8.39 5.65
C ARG A 73 8.20 7.42 4.56
N TRP A 74 7.63 6.27 4.93
CA TRP A 74 7.08 5.33 3.96
C TRP A 74 5.91 5.91 3.19
N PHE A 75 5.03 6.68 3.86
CA PHE A 75 3.90 7.33 3.18
C PHE A 75 4.39 8.35 2.14
N GLU A 76 5.47 9.08 2.46
CA GLU A 76 6.10 10.01 1.51
C GLU A 76 6.68 9.26 0.30
N VAL A 77 7.37 8.14 0.53
CA VAL A 77 7.95 7.32 -0.55
C VAL A 77 6.87 6.83 -1.50
N ILE A 78 5.80 6.22 -0.97
CA ILE A 78 4.75 5.67 -1.84
C ILE A 78 3.98 6.79 -2.57
N ALA A 79 3.68 7.90 -1.90
CA ALA A 79 3.05 9.06 -2.54
C ALA A 79 3.93 9.62 -3.68
N GLU A 80 5.25 9.67 -3.49
CA GLU A 80 6.19 10.09 -4.52
C GLU A 80 6.21 9.11 -5.70
N VAL A 81 6.18 7.81 -5.45
CA VAL A 81 6.08 6.78 -6.50
C VAL A 81 4.81 7.01 -7.33
N GLU A 82 3.64 7.11 -6.68
CA GLU A 82 2.37 7.30 -7.38
C GLU A 82 2.33 8.59 -8.22
N ARG A 83 2.97 9.64 -7.74
CA ARG A 83 3.05 10.91 -8.48
C ARG A 83 3.93 10.82 -9.72
N ARG A 84 5.01 10.02 -9.66
CA ARG A 84 6.04 9.97 -10.71
C ARG A 84 5.79 8.91 -11.78
N ILE A 85 5.10 7.83 -11.44
CA ILE A 85 4.83 6.76 -12.42
C ILE A 85 3.79 7.21 -13.45
N PRO A 86 3.87 6.71 -14.71
CA PRO A 86 2.88 6.98 -15.75
C PRO A 86 1.47 6.53 -15.33
N GLU A 87 0.45 7.16 -15.89
CA GLU A 87 -0.95 6.86 -15.60
C GLU A 87 -1.29 5.37 -15.77
N LYS A 88 -0.82 4.75 -16.83
CA LYS A 88 -1.03 3.32 -17.09
C LYS A 88 -0.50 2.44 -15.95
N GLN A 89 0.63 2.81 -15.36
CA GLN A 89 1.19 2.08 -14.23
C GLN A 89 0.47 2.38 -12.91
N ARG A 90 -0.08 3.57 -12.74
CA ARG A 90 -0.97 3.90 -11.60
C ARG A 90 -2.25 3.06 -11.65
N ILE A 91 -2.85 2.94 -12.84
CA ILE A 91 -4.02 2.08 -13.05
C ILE A 91 -3.67 0.62 -12.76
N PHE A 92 -2.55 0.14 -13.28
CA PHE A 92 -2.05 -1.20 -12.98
C PHE A 92 -1.88 -1.43 -11.47
N LEU A 93 -1.25 -0.48 -10.75
CA LEU A 93 -1.05 -0.58 -9.31
C LEU A 93 -2.38 -0.63 -8.54
N GLN A 94 -3.36 0.17 -8.94
CA GLN A 94 -4.71 0.14 -8.38
C GLN A 94 -5.36 -1.24 -8.53
N ILE A 95 -5.35 -1.78 -9.76
CA ILE A 95 -5.92 -3.10 -10.06
C ILE A 95 -5.17 -4.20 -9.31
N ARG A 96 -3.84 -4.08 -9.19
CA ARG A 96 -3.02 -5.01 -8.42
C ARG A 96 -3.37 -5.01 -6.92
N ARG A 97 -3.71 -3.85 -6.35
CA ARG A 97 -4.23 -3.72 -4.98
C ARG A 97 -5.60 -4.39 -4.82
N GLU A 98 -6.49 -4.20 -5.77
CA GLU A 98 -7.80 -4.87 -5.79
C GLU A 98 -7.66 -6.40 -5.90
N ALA A 99 -6.76 -6.86 -6.76
CA ALA A 99 -6.50 -8.28 -6.97
C ALA A 99 -6.04 -9.01 -5.71
N ARG A 100 -5.46 -8.30 -4.74
CA ARG A 100 -5.07 -8.83 -3.43
C ARG A 100 -6.25 -9.46 -2.68
N ASN A 101 -7.43 -8.83 -2.77
CA ASN A 101 -8.64 -9.26 -2.07
C ASN A 101 -9.49 -10.25 -2.88
N ASN A 102 -9.20 -10.39 -4.18
CA ASN A 102 -9.96 -11.20 -5.12
C ASN A 102 -9.14 -12.42 -5.57
N HIS A 103 -8.65 -13.21 -4.61
CA HIS A 103 -7.93 -14.46 -4.89
C HIS A 103 -8.87 -15.53 -5.41
N SER A 104 -9.06 -15.61 -6.71
CA SER A 104 -9.44 -16.86 -7.34
C SER A 104 -8.16 -17.57 -7.79
N ASN A 105 -7.81 -18.66 -7.13
CA ASN A 105 -6.76 -19.56 -7.58
C ASN A 105 -7.19 -20.22 -8.90
N TYR A 106 -6.93 -19.53 -10.00
CA TYR A 106 -7.26 -20.04 -11.32
C TYR A 106 -6.12 -20.93 -11.82
N ARG A 107 -6.31 -22.26 -11.75
CA ARG A 107 -5.42 -23.29 -12.35
C ARG A 107 -3.93 -23.17 -12.02
N GLY A 108 -3.57 -23.00 -10.74
CA GLY A 108 -2.17 -22.96 -10.31
C GLY A 108 -1.38 -21.70 -10.73
N ARG A 109 -2.07 -20.67 -11.21
CA ARG A 109 -1.49 -19.36 -11.53
C ARG A 109 -1.67 -18.40 -10.36
N PRO A 110 -0.70 -17.47 -10.10
CA PRO A 110 -0.91 -16.41 -9.13
C PRO A 110 -2.22 -15.69 -9.46
N GLY A 111 -3.20 -15.73 -8.54
CA GLY A 111 -4.56 -15.23 -8.79
C GLY A 111 -4.61 -13.76 -9.21
N TRP A 112 -3.67 -12.93 -8.73
CA TRP A 112 -3.61 -11.53 -9.07
C TRP A 112 -3.33 -11.26 -10.57
N ILE A 113 -2.51 -12.09 -11.23
CA ILE A 113 -2.20 -11.92 -12.67
C ILE A 113 -3.45 -12.12 -13.52
N ALA A 114 -4.21 -13.17 -13.25
CA ALA A 114 -5.45 -13.42 -14.01
C ALA A 114 -6.44 -12.27 -13.82
N TYR A 115 -6.58 -11.77 -12.61
CA TYR A 115 -7.42 -10.61 -12.32
C TYR A 115 -6.99 -9.36 -13.08
N VAL A 116 -5.70 -9.04 -13.04
CA VAL A 116 -5.15 -7.87 -13.76
C VAL A 116 -5.32 -8.00 -15.27
N GLN A 117 -5.04 -9.18 -15.84
CA GLN A 117 -5.21 -9.42 -17.29
C GLN A 117 -6.65 -9.20 -17.74
N CYS A 118 -7.64 -9.57 -16.93
CA CYS A 118 -9.04 -9.33 -17.26
C CYS A 118 -9.47 -7.87 -17.06
N LYS A 119 -9.06 -7.25 -15.97
CA LYS A 119 -9.59 -5.94 -15.58
C LYS A 119 -8.86 -4.76 -16.23
N TYR A 120 -7.55 -4.85 -16.41
CA TYR A 120 -6.75 -3.74 -16.95
C TYR A 120 -7.24 -3.24 -18.32
N PRO A 121 -7.50 -4.09 -19.33
CA PRO A 121 -8.01 -3.63 -20.62
C PRO A 121 -9.36 -2.92 -20.52
N LEU A 122 -10.25 -3.39 -19.66
CA LEU A 122 -11.58 -2.80 -19.45
C LEU A 122 -11.47 -1.38 -18.86
N VAL A 123 -10.67 -1.21 -17.82
CA VAL A 123 -10.46 0.10 -17.17
C VAL A 123 -9.79 1.08 -18.12
N MET A 124 -8.81 0.62 -18.91
CA MET A 124 -8.14 1.48 -19.90
C MET A 124 -9.08 1.89 -21.02
N ALA A 125 -9.92 0.99 -21.53
CA ALA A 125 -10.91 1.29 -22.55
C ALA A 125 -11.93 2.32 -22.06
N GLU A 126 -12.43 2.15 -20.84
CA GLU A 126 -13.35 3.10 -20.22
C GLU A 126 -12.75 4.51 -20.07
N ARG A 127 -11.49 4.59 -19.59
CA ARG A 127 -10.82 5.88 -19.40
C ARG A 127 -10.45 6.60 -20.69
N THR A 128 -10.10 5.88 -21.73
CA THR A 128 -9.60 6.45 -22.97
C THR A 128 -10.65 6.55 -24.08
N GLY A 129 -11.80 5.88 -23.91
CA GLY A 129 -12.84 5.76 -24.95
C GLY A 129 -12.40 4.94 -26.17
N ARG A 130 -11.30 4.18 -26.07
CA ARG A 130 -10.79 3.33 -27.14
C ARG A 130 -11.28 1.89 -26.99
N ASP A 131 -11.23 1.13 -28.07
CA ASP A 131 -11.58 -0.29 -28.04
C ASP A 131 -10.71 -1.04 -27.04
N VAL A 132 -11.34 -1.92 -26.30
CA VAL A 132 -10.71 -2.79 -25.29
C VAL A 132 -9.59 -3.64 -25.89
N MET A 133 -9.71 -4.02 -27.14
CA MET A 133 -8.72 -4.84 -27.85
C MET A 133 -7.36 -4.13 -27.98
N ASN A 134 -7.33 -2.79 -27.96
CA ASN A 134 -6.08 -2.01 -27.98
C ASN A 134 -5.24 -2.20 -26.72
N TYR A 135 -5.85 -2.66 -25.64
CA TYR A 135 -5.20 -2.84 -24.33
C TYR A 135 -5.07 -4.31 -23.92
N TYR A 136 -5.42 -5.22 -24.81
CA TYR A 136 -5.33 -6.64 -24.52
C TYR A 136 -3.87 -7.09 -24.55
N MET A 137 -3.29 -7.17 -23.37
CA MET A 137 -1.93 -7.66 -23.17
C MET A 137 -1.99 -9.17 -22.95
N ASN A 138 -1.69 -9.95 -23.99
CA ASN A 138 -1.66 -11.42 -23.90
C ASN A 138 -0.45 -11.92 -23.09
N ASP A 139 0.55 -11.08 -22.90
CA ASP A 139 1.79 -11.44 -22.24
C ASP A 139 1.73 -11.15 -20.73
N ARG A 140 1.65 -12.25 -19.96
CA ARG A 140 1.74 -12.21 -18.50
C ARG A 140 3.05 -11.61 -18.00
N GLN A 141 4.12 -11.78 -18.77
CA GLN A 141 5.45 -11.30 -18.40
C GLN A 141 5.47 -9.78 -18.29
N THR A 142 4.73 -9.08 -19.13
CA THR A 142 4.63 -7.62 -19.07
C THR A 142 4.16 -7.10 -17.70
N PHE A 143 3.13 -7.72 -17.10
CA PHE A 143 2.64 -7.33 -15.78
C PHE A 143 3.61 -7.70 -14.66
N PHE A 144 4.31 -8.82 -14.77
CA PHE A 144 5.39 -9.16 -13.85
C PHE A 144 6.53 -8.16 -13.94
N ASP A 145 6.92 -7.77 -15.14
CA ASP A 145 7.99 -6.79 -15.34
C ASP A 145 7.59 -5.41 -14.81
N TRP A 146 6.34 -5.00 -14.98
CA TRP A 146 5.84 -3.76 -14.40
C TRP A 146 5.87 -3.81 -12.87
N TRP A 147 5.44 -4.92 -12.28
CA TRP A 147 5.50 -5.10 -10.84
C TRP A 147 6.94 -5.05 -10.32
N ASN A 148 7.83 -5.80 -10.92
CA ASN A 148 9.23 -5.82 -10.53
C ASN A 148 9.89 -4.44 -10.64
N ARG A 149 9.61 -3.70 -11.70
CA ARG A 149 10.10 -2.33 -11.87
C ARG A 149 9.55 -1.37 -10.82
N LEU A 150 8.29 -1.51 -10.47
CA LEU A 150 7.68 -0.71 -9.39
C LEU A 150 8.34 -1.00 -8.05
N VAL A 151 8.53 -2.28 -7.72
CA VAL A 151 9.20 -2.70 -6.48
C VAL A 151 10.63 -2.15 -6.45
N GLU A 152 11.40 -2.34 -7.54
CA GLU A 152 12.77 -1.86 -7.64
C GLU A 152 12.87 -0.32 -7.51
N TYR A 153 11.99 0.41 -8.20
CA TYR A 153 11.95 1.87 -8.14
C TYR A 153 11.63 2.36 -6.72
N THR A 154 10.63 1.75 -6.08
CA THR A 154 10.25 2.07 -4.71
C THR A 154 11.35 1.74 -3.72
N SER A 155 12.02 0.59 -3.88
CA SER A 155 13.16 0.18 -3.06
C SER A 155 14.29 1.22 -3.12
N ARG A 156 14.64 1.69 -4.31
CA ARG A 156 15.66 2.75 -4.48
C ARG A 156 15.30 4.05 -3.76
N LEU A 157 14.02 4.45 -3.78
CA LEU A 157 13.56 5.62 -3.05
C LEU A 157 13.60 5.40 -1.54
N ALA A 158 13.19 4.22 -1.08
CA ALA A 158 13.22 3.84 0.33
C ALA A 158 14.65 3.82 0.89
N ILE A 159 15.61 3.28 0.16
CA ILE A 159 17.04 3.30 0.51
C ILE A 159 17.54 4.74 0.66
N ARG A 160 17.20 5.63 -0.28
CA ARG A 160 17.58 7.05 -0.20
C ARG A 160 17.00 7.75 1.02
N LYS A 161 15.89 7.31 1.54
CA LYS A 161 15.24 7.82 2.76
C LYS A 161 15.73 7.10 4.04
N GLY A 162 16.62 6.12 3.91
CA GLY A 162 17.14 5.36 5.05
C GLY A 162 16.10 4.43 5.69
N LEU A 163 15.23 3.85 4.87
CA LEU A 163 14.16 2.93 5.31
C LEU A 163 14.52 1.46 5.09
N LEU A 164 15.52 1.19 4.25
CA LEU A 164 16.08 -0.11 3.93
C LEU A 164 17.60 -0.07 4.06
#